data_edff146bf659f6b13e288f6629bddac7
#
_entry.id   edff146bf659f6b13e288f6629bddac7
#
_cell.length_a   1.000
_cell.length_b   1.000
_cell.length_c   1.000
_cell.angle_alpha   90.00
_cell.angle_beta   90.00
_cell.angle_gamma   90.00
#
_symmetry.space_group_name_H-M   'P 1'
#
loop_
_entity.id
_entity.type
_entity.pdbx_description
1 polymer ?
#
loop_
_entity_poly.entity_id
_entity_poly.type
_entity_poly.pdbx_seq_one_letter_code
_entity_poly.pdbx_strand_id
1 'polypeptide(L)'
;MSIISLIIKREFVAKVRNKSFLVMTFLSPLLFVGIAAFVGYLSSMKADTKRIAVHDESGLFVKEFTSQNNKKSEYNYLDLSTVDLKILKDSIANESYQGVLYIPKISNTRDLEHKIQFISNDSPSISFIENAQNSIANKLTHDNLEKAHLDILAIKKA
;
A
#
# COMPACT_ATOMS: atom_id res chain seq x y z
N MET A 1 -51.99 -5.00 -40.27
CA MET A 1 -51.19 -4.52 -39.12
C MET A 1 -51.91 -4.90 -37.84
N SER A 2 -51.23 -5.54 -36.89
CA SER A 2 -51.85 -5.92 -35.61
C SER A 2 -52.11 -4.66 -34.77
N ILE A 3 -53.26 -4.57 -34.11
CA ILE A 3 -53.65 -3.49 -33.18
C ILE A 3 -52.55 -3.25 -32.12
N ILE A 4 -51.93 -4.34 -31.68
CA ILE A 4 -50.80 -4.31 -30.74
C ILE A 4 -49.62 -3.53 -31.29
N SER A 5 -49.25 -3.72 -32.55
CA SER A 5 -48.15 -2.99 -33.22
C SER A 5 -48.42 -1.50 -33.29
N LEU A 6 -49.67 -1.10 -33.46
CA LEU A 6 -50.07 0.31 -33.52
C LEU A 6 -49.95 0.95 -32.14
N ILE A 7 -50.35 0.25 -31.06
CA ILE A 7 -50.24 0.72 -29.69
C ILE A 7 -48.79 0.88 -29.27
N ILE A 8 -47.95 -0.13 -29.55
CA ILE A 8 -46.49 -0.10 -29.25
C ILE A 8 -45.82 1.08 -29.95
N LYS A 9 -46.11 1.28 -31.26
CA LYS A 9 -45.55 2.38 -32.02
C LYS A 9 -45.93 3.77 -31.45
N ARG A 10 -47.20 3.91 -31.05
CA ARG A 10 -47.69 5.17 -30.46
C ARG A 10 -47.02 5.46 -29.11
N GLU A 11 -46.95 4.47 -28.23
CA GLU A 11 -46.31 4.59 -26.92
C GLU A 11 -44.80 4.85 -27.03
N PHE A 12 -44.14 4.15 -27.96
CA PHE A 12 -42.72 4.35 -28.22
C PHE A 12 -42.42 5.77 -28.72
N VAL A 13 -43.17 6.26 -29.71
CA VAL A 13 -43.01 7.63 -30.24
C VAL A 13 -43.29 8.68 -29.15
N ALA A 14 -44.30 8.46 -28.32
CA ALA A 14 -44.60 9.39 -27.21
C ALA A 14 -43.47 9.49 -26.20
N LYS A 15 -42.82 8.35 -25.85
CA LYS A 15 -41.70 8.32 -24.93
C LYS A 15 -40.43 8.89 -25.56
N VAL A 16 -40.11 8.55 -26.80
CA VAL A 16 -38.92 9.06 -27.51
C VAL A 16 -39.04 10.57 -27.80
N ARG A 17 -40.25 11.11 -27.94
CA ARG A 17 -40.48 12.54 -28.09
C ARG A 17 -40.27 13.34 -26.79
N ASN A 18 -40.21 12.66 -25.66
CA ASN A 18 -39.92 13.32 -24.38
C ASN A 18 -38.40 13.53 -24.24
N LYS A 19 -37.97 14.79 -24.31
CA LYS A 19 -36.55 15.19 -24.19
C LYS A 19 -35.91 14.66 -22.92
N SER A 20 -36.62 14.62 -21.78
CA SER A 20 -36.10 14.09 -20.53
C SER A 20 -35.83 12.59 -20.59
N PHE A 21 -36.69 11.83 -21.28
CA PHE A 21 -36.50 10.38 -21.48
C PHE A 21 -35.23 10.10 -22.33
N LEU A 22 -35.04 10.84 -23.42
CA LEU A 22 -33.86 10.72 -24.27
C LEU A 22 -32.58 11.04 -23.51
N VAL A 23 -32.59 12.17 -22.78
CA VAL A 23 -31.42 12.59 -22.00
C VAL A 23 -31.07 11.53 -20.94
N MET A 24 -32.05 11.06 -20.17
CA MET A 24 -31.79 10.05 -19.14
C MET A 24 -31.30 8.70 -19.73
N THR A 25 -31.89 8.28 -20.85
CA THR A 25 -31.55 6.99 -21.48
C THR A 25 -30.14 6.97 -22.04
N PHE A 26 -29.68 8.08 -22.64
CA PHE A 26 -28.34 8.15 -23.23
C PHE A 26 -27.29 8.70 -22.27
N LEU A 27 -27.67 9.62 -21.39
CA LEU A 27 -26.75 10.23 -20.43
C LEU A 27 -26.29 9.24 -19.37
N SER A 28 -27.19 8.37 -18.89
CA SER A 28 -26.85 7.39 -17.84
C SER A 28 -25.74 6.43 -18.23
N PRO A 29 -25.79 5.71 -19.38
CA PRO A 29 -24.67 4.86 -19.81
C PRO A 29 -23.37 5.65 -20.04
N LEU A 30 -23.48 6.86 -20.64
CA LEU A 30 -22.33 7.72 -20.88
C LEU A 30 -21.66 8.14 -19.57
N LEU A 31 -22.45 8.46 -18.56
CA LEU A 31 -21.98 8.82 -17.23
C LEU A 31 -21.25 7.64 -16.55
N PHE A 32 -21.81 6.42 -16.68
CA PHE A 32 -21.16 5.20 -16.18
C PHE A 32 -19.80 4.95 -16.83
N VAL A 33 -19.72 5.06 -18.15
CA VAL A 33 -18.46 4.91 -18.89
C VAL A 33 -17.47 6.02 -18.49
N GLY A 34 -17.93 7.25 -18.35
CA GLY A 34 -17.12 8.38 -17.90
C GLY A 34 -16.53 8.15 -16.49
N ILE A 35 -17.35 7.69 -15.53
CA ILE A 35 -16.90 7.39 -14.17
C ILE A 35 -15.91 6.24 -14.18
N ALA A 36 -16.19 5.14 -14.91
CA ALA A 36 -15.29 4.01 -15.01
C ALA A 36 -13.93 4.40 -15.62
N ALA A 37 -13.93 5.21 -16.66
CA ALA A 37 -12.70 5.75 -17.28
C ALA A 37 -11.93 6.66 -16.32
N PHE A 38 -12.63 7.50 -15.56
CA PHE A 38 -12.03 8.40 -14.57
C PHE A 38 -11.40 7.62 -13.43
N VAL A 39 -12.08 6.61 -12.87
CA VAL A 39 -11.53 5.73 -11.82
C VAL A 39 -10.33 4.95 -12.36
N GLY A 40 -10.40 4.43 -13.59
CA GLY A 40 -9.27 3.76 -14.24
C GLY A 40 -8.07 4.69 -14.41
N TYR A 41 -8.30 5.94 -14.81
CA TYR A 41 -7.27 6.96 -14.92
C TYR A 41 -6.62 7.26 -13.54
N LEU A 42 -7.43 7.47 -12.50
CA LEU A 42 -6.91 7.68 -11.14
C LEU A 42 -6.09 6.48 -10.64
N SER A 43 -6.53 5.27 -10.92
CA SER A 43 -5.81 4.03 -10.55
C SER A 43 -4.49 3.86 -11.32
N SER A 44 -4.37 4.47 -12.50
CA SER A 44 -3.12 4.46 -13.29
C SER A 44 -2.12 5.52 -12.85
N MET A 45 -2.56 6.55 -12.12
CA MET A 45 -1.67 7.51 -11.49
C MET A 45 -0.91 6.78 -10.39
N LYS A 46 0.39 6.57 -10.62
CA LYS A 46 1.26 5.97 -9.60
C LYS A 46 1.23 6.89 -8.38
N ALA A 47 0.79 6.35 -7.24
CA ALA A 47 1.07 7.01 -5.97
C ALA A 47 2.60 7.18 -5.86
N ASP A 48 3.05 8.36 -5.52
CA ASP A 48 4.47 8.61 -5.30
C ASP A 48 4.99 7.61 -4.26
N THR A 49 6.00 6.85 -4.64
CA THR A 49 6.59 5.84 -3.75
C THR A 49 7.18 6.55 -2.53
N LYS A 50 6.66 6.23 -1.37
CA LYS A 50 7.06 6.83 -0.10
C LYS A 50 8.46 6.36 0.28
N ARG A 51 9.39 7.28 0.47
CA ARG A 51 10.76 6.96 0.87
C ARG A 51 10.87 6.85 2.38
N ILE A 52 11.29 5.68 2.87
CA ILE A 52 11.50 5.40 4.30
C ILE A 52 12.99 5.14 4.51
N ALA A 53 13.61 5.92 5.37
CA ALA A 53 14.97 5.68 5.82
C ALA A 53 14.99 4.56 6.86
N VAL A 54 15.81 3.55 6.68
CA VAL A 54 16.01 2.48 7.67
C VAL A 54 17.35 2.72 8.36
N HIS A 55 17.32 2.97 9.65
CA HIS A 55 18.50 3.09 10.49
C HIS A 55 18.54 1.90 11.45
N ASP A 56 19.28 0.89 11.07
CA ASP A 56 19.37 -0.39 11.78
C ASP A 56 20.75 -0.55 12.43
N GLU A 57 20.85 -0.24 13.72
CA GLU A 57 22.09 -0.42 14.49
C GLU A 57 22.41 -1.90 14.75
N SER A 58 21.42 -2.80 14.61
CA SER A 58 21.62 -4.23 14.78
C SER A 58 22.22 -4.89 13.54
N GLY A 59 22.00 -4.30 12.36
CA GLY A 59 22.42 -4.83 11.05
C GLY A 59 21.67 -6.07 10.60
N LEU A 60 20.63 -6.49 11.31
CA LEU A 60 19.91 -7.76 11.07
C LEU A 60 18.72 -7.59 10.13
N PHE A 61 18.08 -6.42 10.13
CA PHE A 61 16.79 -6.21 9.49
C PHE A 61 16.84 -5.39 8.21
N VAL A 62 17.88 -4.60 7.98
CA VAL A 62 17.98 -3.71 6.82
C VAL A 62 17.77 -4.44 5.49
N LYS A 63 18.31 -5.65 5.36
CA LYS A 63 18.15 -6.47 4.15
C LYS A 63 16.71 -6.93 3.95
N GLU A 64 15.99 -7.21 5.03
CA GLU A 64 14.59 -7.62 4.99
C GLU A 64 13.71 -6.52 4.43
N PHE A 65 13.92 -5.27 4.85
CA PHE A 65 13.20 -4.11 4.34
C PHE A 65 13.59 -3.75 2.91
N THR A 66 14.89 -3.68 2.61
CA THR A 66 15.36 -3.29 1.27
C THR A 66 15.01 -4.33 0.20
N SER A 67 14.88 -5.61 0.55
CA SER A 67 14.44 -6.67 -0.37
C SER A 67 12.98 -6.50 -0.84
N GLN A 68 12.17 -5.74 -0.11
CA GLN A 68 10.78 -5.44 -0.46
C GLN A 68 10.66 -4.31 -1.49
N ASN A 69 11.76 -3.63 -1.82
CA ASN A 69 11.78 -2.58 -2.83
C ASN A 69 11.54 -3.19 -4.22
N ASN A 70 10.34 -3.00 -4.72
CA ASN A 70 9.98 -3.40 -6.08
C ASN A 70 9.15 -2.30 -6.75
N LYS A 71 8.97 -2.40 -8.07
CA LYS A 71 8.25 -1.37 -8.86
C LYS A 71 6.77 -1.18 -8.47
N LYS A 72 6.19 -2.09 -7.69
CA LYS A 72 4.80 -2.05 -7.22
C LYS A 72 4.69 -1.74 -5.73
N SER A 73 5.81 -1.60 -5.03
CA SER A 73 5.80 -1.28 -3.60
C SER A 73 5.38 0.17 -3.37
N GLU A 74 4.50 0.38 -2.42
CA GLU A 74 4.11 1.72 -1.94
C GLU A 74 5.28 2.42 -1.23
N TYR A 75 6.19 1.61 -0.64
CA TYR A 75 7.32 2.08 0.15
C TYR A 75 8.64 1.71 -0.53
N ASN A 76 9.60 2.62 -0.49
CA ASN A 76 10.98 2.41 -0.90
C ASN A 76 11.88 2.60 0.32
N TYR A 77 12.46 1.51 0.79
CA TYR A 77 13.31 1.48 1.97
C TYR A 77 14.75 1.75 1.58
N LEU A 78 15.38 2.72 2.22
CA LEU A 78 16.74 3.14 1.97
C LEU A 78 17.59 2.81 3.22
N ASP A 79 18.67 2.06 3.03
CA ASP A 79 19.62 1.76 4.09
C ASP A 79 20.45 3.00 4.41
N LEU A 80 20.20 3.58 5.57
CA LEU A 80 20.90 4.73 6.11
C LEU A 80 21.43 4.46 7.52
N SER A 81 21.77 3.21 7.81
CA SER A 81 22.28 2.76 9.11
C SER A 81 23.60 3.44 9.51
N THR A 82 24.35 3.96 8.54
CA THR A 82 25.62 4.68 8.78
C THR A 82 25.46 6.18 9.02
N VAL A 83 24.27 6.71 8.76
CA VAL A 83 23.98 8.15 8.91
C VAL A 83 23.50 8.42 10.34
N ASP A 84 23.98 9.53 10.94
CA ASP A 84 23.54 9.92 12.27
C ASP A 84 22.02 10.12 12.34
N LEU A 85 21.41 9.55 13.38
CA LEU A 85 19.95 9.60 13.57
C LEU A 85 19.42 11.03 13.68
N LYS A 86 20.22 11.97 14.18
CA LYS A 86 19.86 13.37 14.26
C LYS A 86 19.70 13.99 12.87
N ILE A 87 20.63 13.69 11.96
CA ILE A 87 20.58 14.15 10.56
C ILE A 87 19.35 13.57 9.85
N LEU A 88 19.03 12.31 10.13
CA LEU A 88 17.84 11.66 9.55
C LEU A 88 16.54 12.31 10.05
N LYS A 89 16.47 12.68 11.33
CA LYS A 89 15.32 13.41 11.89
C LYS A 89 15.15 14.78 11.25
N ASP A 90 16.23 15.51 11.05
CA ASP A 90 16.22 16.82 10.37
C ASP A 90 15.81 16.66 8.88
N SER A 91 16.14 15.53 8.25
CA SER A 91 15.76 15.23 6.88
C SER A 91 14.27 14.93 6.70
N ILE A 92 13.58 14.46 7.75
CA ILE A 92 12.11 14.32 7.74
C ILE A 92 11.47 15.72 7.71
N ALA A 93 11.98 16.65 8.51
CA ALA A 93 11.48 18.03 8.53
C ALA A 93 11.61 18.73 7.16
N ASN A 94 12.60 18.34 6.36
CA ASN A 94 12.84 18.83 4.99
C ASN A 94 12.15 17.97 3.91
N GLU A 95 11.22 17.08 4.29
CA GLU A 95 10.46 16.21 3.38
C GLU A 95 11.31 15.30 2.47
N SER A 96 12.60 15.13 2.78
CA SER A 96 13.49 14.23 2.02
C SER A 96 13.09 12.76 2.18
N TYR A 97 12.58 12.40 3.37
CA TYR A 97 12.02 11.10 3.72
C TYR A 97 10.69 11.29 4.43
N GLN A 98 9.77 10.38 4.21
CA GLN A 98 8.48 10.40 4.88
C GLN A 98 8.57 9.93 6.32
N GLY A 99 9.58 9.12 6.63
CA GLY A 99 9.87 8.67 7.97
C GLY A 99 11.18 7.91 8.07
N VAL A 100 11.60 7.72 9.30
CA VAL A 100 12.78 6.93 9.68
C VAL A 100 12.33 5.75 10.53
N LEU A 101 12.63 4.55 10.10
CA LEU A 101 12.49 3.33 10.89
C LEU A 101 13.78 3.10 11.65
N TYR A 102 13.75 3.35 12.95
CA TYR A 102 14.90 3.17 13.84
C TYR A 102 14.84 1.83 14.56
N ILE A 103 15.87 1.03 14.40
CA ILE A 103 16.03 -0.29 15.01
C ILE A 103 17.30 -0.27 15.86
N PRO A 104 17.17 -0.19 17.18
CA PRO A 104 18.34 -0.10 18.06
C PRO A 104 19.08 -1.44 18.18
N LYS A 105 20.37 -1.36 18.51
CA LYS A 105 21.16 -2.54 18.85
C LYS A 105 20.80 -3.04 20.26
N ILE A 106 20.19 -4.19 20.35
CA ILE A 106 19.76 -4.77 21.63
C ILE A 106 20.33 -6.17 21.79
N SER A 107 20.77 -6.50 23.01
CA SER A 107 21.29 -7.81 23.35
C SER A 107 20.20 -8.87 23.49
N ASN A 108 18.95 -8.48 23.78
CA ASN A 108 17.84 -9.40 23.98
C ASN A 108 16.75 -9.17 22.93
N THR A 109 16.55 -10.13 22.06
CA THR A 109 15.60 -10.09 20.94
C THR A 109 14.14 -9.93 21.39
N ARG A 110 13.80 -10.36 22.63
CA ARG A 110 12.42 -10.24 23.16
C ARG A 110 12.00 -8.79 23.41
N ASP A 111 12.96 -7.92 23.70
CA ASP A 111 12.69 -6.51 24.00
C ASP A 111 12.71 -5.64 22.74
N LEU A 112 13.11 -6.21 21.59
CA LEU A 112 13.32 -5.47 20.34
C LEU A 112 12.02 -4.87 19.82
N GLU A 113 10.93 -5.65 19.83
CA GLU A 113 9.63 -5.21 19.28
C GLU A 113 9.11 -3.93 19.94
N HIS A 114 9.39 -3.75 21.25
CA HIS A 114 8.96 -2.57 21.99
C HIS A 114 9.89 -1.36 21.85
N LYS A 115 11.08 -1.54 21.27
CA LYS A 115 12.09 -0.48 21.14
C LYS A 115 12.29 0.01 19.72
N ILE A 116 11.70 -0.66 18.73
CA ILE A 116 11.66 -0.18 17.36
C ILE A 116 10.77 1.06 17.29
N GLN A 117 11.26 2.11 16.66
CA GLN A 117 10.56 3.37 16.54
C GLN A 117 10.40 3.76 15.08
N PHE A 118 9.20 4.19 14.73
CA PHE A 118 8.97 4.89 13.47
C PHE A 118 8.81 6.37 13.76
N ILE A 119 9.69 7.18 13.19
CA ILE A 119 9.75 8.62 13.38
C ILE A 119 9.31 9.27 12.10
N SER A 120 8.23 10.02 12.12
CA SER A 120 7.70 10.74 10.95
C SER A 120 6.90 11.96 11.40
N ASN A 121 6.66 12.90 10.47
CA ASN A 121 5.78 14.04 10.70
C ASN A 121 4.30 13.63 10.67
N ASP A 122 3.97 12.61 9.88
CA ASP A 122 2.61 12.11 9.70
C ASP A 122 2.41 10.77 10.39
N SER A 123 1.17 10.46 10.74
CA SER A 123 0.83 9.15 11.27
C SER A 123 1.06 8.07 10.21
N PRO A 124 1.75 6.97 10.55
CA PRO A 124 1.95 5.87 9.62
C PRO A 124 0.63 5.21 9.25
N SER A 125 0.51 4.72 8.02
CA SER A 125 -0.65 3.92 7.62
C SER A 125 -0.67 2.57 8.36
N ILE A 126 -1.86 2.02 8.57
CA ILE A 126 -2.01 0.71 9.19
C ILE A 126 -1.25 -0.35 8.39
N SER A 127 -1.32 -0.29 7.05
CA SER A 127 -0.60 -1.21 6.16
C SER A 127 0.92 -1.14 6.34
N PHE A 128 1.47 0.05 6.60
CA PHE A 128 2.90 0.19 6.90
C PHE A 128 3.27 -0.49 8.21
N ILE A 129 2.47 -0.27 9.26
CA ILE A 129 2.72 -0.87 10.58
C ILE A 129 2.68 -2.39 10.49
N GLU A 130 1.65 -2.95 9.87
CA GLU A 130 1.49 -4.40 9.68
C GLU A 130 2.65 -4.99 8.87
N ASN A 131 3.04 -4.36 7.77
CA ASN A 131 4.17 -4.82 6.95
C ASN A 131 5.49 -4.78 7.73
N ALA A 132 5.75 -3.72 8.48
CA ALA A 132 6.94 -3.60 9.30
C ALA A 132 6.98 -4.66 10.41
N GLN A 133 5.88 -4.85 11.13
CA GLN A 133 5.75 -5.88 12.17
C GLN A 133 5.94 -7.29 11.60
N ASN A 134 5.29 -7.61 10.48
CA ASN A 134 5.42 -8.91 9.83
C ASN A 134 6.86 -9.17 9.37
N SER A 135 7.54 -8.18 8.81
CA SER A 135 8.93 -8.30 8.38
C SER A 135 9.87 -8.59 9.55
N ILE A 136 9.69 -7.89 10.66
CA ILE A 136 10.46 -8.09 11.89
C ILE A 136 10.17 -9.47 12.50
N ALA A 137 8.90 -9.83 12.66
CA ALA A 137 8.47 -11.10 13.25
C ALA A 137 8.95 -12.29 12.40
N ASN A 138 8.85 -12.23 11.08
CA ASN A 138 9.33 -13.26 10.18
C ASN A 138 10.85 -13.47 10.32
N LYS A 139 11.61 -12.37 10.34
CA LYS A 139 13.07 -12.42 10.49
C LYS A 139 13.46 -13.02 11.84
N LEU A 140 12.83 -12.58 12.94
CA LEU A 140 13.09 -13.10 14.26
C LEU A 140 12.74 -14.60 14.39
N THR A 141 11.61 -15.00 13.79
CA THR A 141 11.20 -16.42 13.77
C THR A 141 12.20 -17.26 13.00
N HIS A 142 12.64 -16.78 11.81
CA HIS A 142 13.64 -17.47 11.01
C HIS A 142 14.95 -17.65 11.78
N ASP A 143 15.48 -16.58 12.38
CA ASP A 143 16.74 -16.61 13.11
C ASP A 143 16.66 -17.50 14.38
N ASN A 144 15.49 -17.54 15.03
CA ASN A 144 15.28 -18.42 16.18
C ASN A 144 15.20 -19.90 15.76
N LEU A 145 14.56 -20.21 14.63
CA LEU A 145 14.51 -21.58 14.09
C LEU A 145 15.88 -22.05 13.62
N GLU A 146 16.68 -21.21 12.97
CA GLU A 146 18.06 -21.53 12.62
C GLU A 146 18.91 -21.82 13.85
N LYS A 147 18.83 -20.99 14.88
CA LYS A 147 19.55 -21.20 16.15
C LYS A 147 19.14 -22.49 16.87
N ALA A 148 17.88 -22.91 16.72
CA ALA A 148 17.37 -24.14 17.28
C ALA A 148 17.68 -25.37 16.41
N HIS A 149 18.40 -25.25 15.29
CA HIS A 149 18.66 -26.31 14.32
C HIS A 149 17.39 -27.00 13.80
N LEU A 150 16.27 -26.28 13.76
CA LEU A 150 15.00 -26.79 13.25
C LEU A 150 14.91 -26.58 11.75
N ASP A 151 14.48 -27.60 11.03
CA ASP A 151 14.29 -27.50 9.58
C ASP A 151 13.04 -26.69 9.26
N ILE A 152 13.25 -25.46 8.78
CA ILE A 152 12.20 -24.51 8.41
C ILE A 152 11.30 -25.06 7.31
N LEU A 153 11.86 -25.87 6.40
CA LEU A 153 11.09 -26.47 5.30
C LEU A 153 10.14 -27.57 5.80
N ALA A 154 10.51 -28.29 6.85
CA ALA A 154 9.64 -29.30 7.46
C ALA A 154 8.44 -28.67 8.17
N ILE A 155 8.65 -27.55 8.88
CA ILE A 155 7.59 -26.83 9.61
C ILE A 155 6.56 -26.18 8.66
N LYS A 156 6.97 -25.69 7.49
CA LYS A 156 6.06 -25.08 6.50
C LYS A 156 5.17 -26.10 5.76
N LYS A 157 5.50 -27.39 5.84
CA LYS A 157 4.75 -28.48 5.18
C LYS A 157 3.73 -29.18 6.09
N ALA A 158 3.79 -28.94 7.40
CA ALA A 158 2.85 -29.48 8.36
C ALA A 158 1.67 -28.50 8.58
#